data_87730fdf4045fa3668989878b47f3330
#
_entry.id   87730fdf4045fa3668989878b47f3330
#
_cell.length_a   1.000
_cell.length_b   1.000
_cell.length_c   1.000
_cell.angle_alpha   90.00
_cell.angle_beta   90.00
_cell.angle_gamma   90.00
#
_symmetry.space_group_name_H-M   'P 1'
#
loop_
_entity.id
_entity.type
_entity.pdbx_description
1 polymer ?
#
loop_
_entity_poly.entity_id
_entity_poly.type
_entity_poly.pdbx_seq_one_letter_code
_entity_poly.pdbx_strand_id
1 'polypeptide(L)'
;ADRSQQMATATASMALEDAGELTTDPARCGVIYATGVGGLQSFEEQVLVHDRKGARRVSPFMVPMIMPNAPGAAISLRFGMQGPNETITTACAASTHALGYAARLIQMGYADVIVSGGAESVMSPVGMAGFQNMTALSSSGKSMPFDRDRDGFMMTEGSATLILEELESAQARGAHIYGEILGSGSNADAHHVTAPSPGGEGAARCMQLAIEDAGLTSEQICYVNAHGTSTPLNDAAEAEAISKVFGENGPPVTSTKGVTGHALGAAGALEATSILLSFQRRQIPPTDGFTNPDPEMSEINLVTGSARDWEPGPSMSNSFGFGGHNGCLVLAPVET
;
A
#
# COMPACT_ATOMS: atom_id res chain seq x y z
N ALA A 1 0.17 -14.13 19.16
CA ALA A 1 -0.13 -13.39 17.93
C ALA A 1 1.11 -13.35 17.06
N ASP A 2 0.94 -13.52 15.75
CA ASP A 2 1.98 -13.25 14.77
C ASP A 2 2.40 -11.77 14.80
N ARG A 3 3.61 -11.46 14.31
CA ARG A 3 4.13 -10.09 14.32
C ARG A 3 3.27 -9.15 13.45
N SER A 4 2.75 -9.64 12.32
CA SER A 4 1.83 -8.87 11.48
C SER A 4 0.54 -8.49 12.22
N GLN A 5 -0.03 -9.40 13.01
CA GLN A 5 -1.19 -9.10 13.88
C GLN A 5 -0.86 -8.06 14.95
N GLN A 6 0.34 -8.13 15.54
CA GLN A 6 0.77 -7.17 16.57
C GLN A 6 0.89 -5.76 15.99
N MET A 7 1.54 -5.62 14.82
CA MET A 7 1.68 -4.34 14.13
C MET A 7 0.33 -3.78 13.68
N ALA A 8 -0.52 -4.62 13.06
CA ALA A 8 -1.86 -4.21 12.64
C ALA A 8 -2.70 -3.70 13.81
N THR A 9 -2.68 -4.42 14.95
CA THR A 9 -3.44 -4.01 16.14
C THR A 9 -2.88 -2.72 16.74
N ALA A 10 -1.57 -2.53 16.74
CA ALA A 10 -0.93 -1.32 17.23
C ALA A 10 -1.29 -0.10 16.37
N THR A 11 -1.14 -0.20 15.05
CA THR A 11 -1.47 0.90 14.14
C THR A 11 -2.97 1.20 14.10
N ALA A 12 -3.84 0.18 14.22
CA ALA A 12 -5.28 0.39 14.37
C ALA A 12 -5.64 1.11 15.68
N SER A 13 -4.94 0.79 16.78
CA SER A 13 -5.12 1.52 18.06
C SER A 13 -4.75 2.99 17.90
N MET A 14 -3.60 3.28 17.28
CA MET A 14 -3.15 4.66 17.03
C MET A 14 -4.11 5.42 16.11
N ALA A 15 -4.60 4.78 15.04
CA ALA A 15 -5.52 5.39 14.10
C ALA A 15 -6.90 5.68 14.74
N LEU A 16 -7.40 4.78 15.59
CA LEU A 16 -8.65 5.00 16.32
C LEU A 16 -8.51 6.08 17.40
N GLU A 17 -7.36 6.16 18.06
CA GLU A 17 -7.07 7.24 19.01
C GLU A 17 -7.03 8.60 18.30
N ASP A 18 -6.40 8.67 17.12
CA ASP A 18 -6.32 9.87 16.29
C ASP A 18 -7.69 10.28 15.72
N ALA A 19 -8.50 9.32 15.29
CA ALA A 19 -9.86 9.56 14.78
C ALA A 19 -10.82 10.09 15.86
N GLY A 20 -10.52 9.89 17.14
CA GLY A 20 -11.37 10.27 18.26
C GLY A 20 -12.55 9.31 18.45
N GLU A 21 -13.56 9.75 19.19
CA GLU A 21 -14.72 8.93 19.51
C GLU A 21 -15.59 8.66 18.27
N LEU A 22 -15.80 7.37 17.98
CA LEU A 22 -16.71 6.91 16.94
C LEU A 22 -18.06 6.60 17.59
N THR A 23 -19.10 7.32 17.23
CA THR A 23 -20.46 7.14 17.74
C THR A 23 -21.30 6.15 16.92
N THR A 24 -20.68 5.52 15.91
CA THR A 24 -21.29 4.59 14.96
C THR A 24 -21.63 3.26 15.64
N ASP A 25 -22.76 2.65 15.29
CA ASP A 25 -23.13 1.30 15.70
C ASP A 25 -22.00 0.31 15.34
N PRO A 26 -21.52 -0.50 16.29
CA PRO A 26 -20.52 -1.54 16.00
C PRO A 26 -20.84 -2.44 14.80
N ALA A 27 -22.12 -2.71 14.53
CA ALA A 27 -22.56 -3.49 13.37
C ALA A 27 -22.34 -2.74 12.03
N ARG A 28 -22.13 -1.43 12.07
CA ARG A 28 -21.81 -0.57 10.92
C ARG A 28 -20.32 -0.21 10.84
N CYS A 29 -19.50 -0.70 11.79
CA CYS A 29 -18.06 -0.52 11.81
C CYS A 29 -17.37 -1.78 11.27
N GLY A 30 -16.72 -1.68 10.10
CA GLY A 30 -16.04 -2.79 9.42
C GLY A 30 -14.53 -2.77 9.56
N VAL A 31 -13.90 -3.86 9.13
CA VAL A 31 -12.44 -4.00 9.03
C VAL A 31 -12.10 -4.62 7.67
N ILE A 32 -11.44 -3.87 6.80
CA ILE A 32 -10.91 -4.37 5.51
C ILE A 32 -9.40 -4.22 5.56
N TYR A 33 -8.71 -5.33 5.78
CA TYR A 33 -7.29 -5.27 6.08
C TYR A 33 -6.46 -6.17 5.18
N ALA A 34 -5.26 -5.73 4.81
CA ALA A 34 -4.42 -6.39 3.82
C ALA A 34 -3.17 -7.03 4.41
N THR A 35 -2.72 -8.06 3.75
CA THR A 35 -1.36 -8.63 3.86
C THR A 35 -1.01 -9.32 2.53
N GLY A 36 0.26 -9.36 2.18
CA GLY A 36 0.71 -10.09 1.00
C GLY A 36 0.84 -11.59 1.24
N VAL A 37 1.30 -11.98 2.43
CA VAL A 37 1.67 -13.38 2.74
C VAL A 37 1.00 -13.90 4.01
N GLY A 38 0.76 -13.06 5.01
CA GLY A 38 0.25 -13.49 6.32
C GLY A 38 1.37 -13.91 7.27
N GLY A 39 1.06 -14.83 8.20
CA GLY A 39 1.93 -15.20 9.32
C GLY A 39 3.11 -16.13 8.99
N LEU A 40 3.92 -15.78 7.99
CA LEU A 40 5.04 -16.62 7.52
C LEU A 40 6.07 -16.90 8.62
N GLN A 41 6.40 -15.92 9.47
CA GLN A 41 7.35 -16.11 10.58
C GLN A 41 6.83 -17.15 11.57
N SER A 42 5.58 -17.04 11.98
CA SER A 42 4.94 -18.02 12.85
C SER A 42 4.88 -19.40 12.23
N PHE A 43 4.63 -19.49 10.92
CA PHE A 43 4.62 -20.77 10.20
C PHE A 43 6.01 -21.42 10.24
N GLU A 44 7.06 -20.70 9.86
CA GLU A 44 8.43 -21.20 9.87
C GLU A 44 8.86 -21.68 11.26
N GLU A 45 8.58 -20.90 12.31
CA GLU A 45 8.85 -21.30 13.69
C GLU A 45 8.16 -22.63 14.07
N GLN A 46 6.89 -22.78 13.70
CA GLN A 46 6.14 -24.00 14.06
C GLN A 46 6.56 -25.22 13.23
N VAL A 47 7.03 -25.03 12.00
CA VAL A 47 7.68 -26.10 11.21
C VAL A 47 8.94 -26.59 11.93
N LEU A 48 9.78 -25.70 12.40
CA LEU A 48 10.99 -26.04 13.18
C LEU A 48 10.67 -26.69 14.53
N VAL A 49 9.58 -26.27 15.19
CA VAL A 49 9.10 -26.92 16.42
C VAL A 49 8.64 -28.34 16.11
N HIS A 50 7.89 -28.53 15.04
CA HIS A 50 7.44 -29.86 14.62
C HIS A 50 8.61 -30.80 14.32
N ASP A 51 9.59 -30.32 13.55
CA ASP A 51 10.79 -31.11 13.18
C ASP A 51 11.60 -31.52 14.42
N ARG A 52 11.89 -30.57 15.31
CA ARG A 52 12.80 -30.79 16.46
C ARG A 52 12.14 -31.42 17.67
N LYS A 53 10.83 -31.21 17.88
CA LYS A 53 10.12 -31.55 19.13
C LYS A 53 8.88 -32.45 18.92
N GLY A 54 8.51 -32.70 17.66
CA GLY A 54 7.35 -33.51 17.28
C GLY A 54 6.01 -32.79 17.34
N ALA A 55 5.01 -33.42 16.72
CA ALA A 55 3.68 -32.85 16.47
C ALA A 55 2.96 -32.31 17.73
N ARG A 56 3.13 -32.98 18.88
CA ARG A 56 2.49 -32.57 20.14
C ARG A 56 2.97 -31.23 20.70
N ARG A 57 4.06 -30.70 20.18
CA ARG A 57 4.67 -29.43 20.62
C ARG A 57 4.34 -28.27 19.73
N VAL A 58 3.70 -28.50 18.59
CA VAL A 58 3.17 -27.43 17.72
C VAL A 58 2.09 -26.66 18.49
N SER A 59 2.12 -25.33 18.38
CA SER A 59 1.17 -24.46 19.08
C SER A 59 -0.27 -24.72 18.58
N PRO A 60 -1.27 -24.85 19.48
CA PRO A 60 -2.67 -24.92 19.08
C PRO A 60 -3.16 -23.63 18.43
N PHE A 61 -2.45 -22.52 18.59
CA PHE A 61 -2.75 -21.23 17.96
C PHE A 61 -2.02 -21.05 16.61
N MET A 62 -1.26 -22.03 16.14
CA MET A 62 -0.51 -21.92 14.89
C MET A 62 -1.42 -21.52 13.73
N VAL A 63 -2.52 -22.24 13.51
CA VAL A 63 -3.44 -21.98 12.40
C VAL A 63 -4.01 -20.55 12.44
N PRO A 64 -4.66 -20.08 13.54
CA PRO A 64 -5.13 -18.69 13.60
C PRO A 64 -4.05 -17.63 13.52
N MET A 65 -2.78 -17.96 13.77
CA MET A 65 -1.69 -16.99 13.62
C MET A 65 -1.18 -16.85 12.18
N ILE A 66 -1.25 -17.94 11.39
CA ILE A 66 -0.70 -17.91 10.01
C ILE A 66 -1.69 -17.45 8.95
N MET A 67 -2.98 -17.47 9.24
CA MET A 67 -4.02 -17.13 8.27
C MET A 67 -3.91 -15.64 7.85
N PRO A 68 -4.02 -15.33 6.54
CA PRO A 68 -3.97 -13.94 6.08
C PRO A 68 -5.03 -13.01 6.70
N ASN A 69 -6.18 -13.56 7.11
CA ASN A 69 -7.25 -12.78 7.76
C ASN A 69 -6.97 -12.48 9.24
N ALA A 70 -5.88 -12.99 9.80
CA ALA A 70 -5.57 -12.85 11.21
C ALA A 70 -5.38 -11.39 11.68
N PRO A 71 -4.73 -10.48 10.92
CA PRO A 71 -4.64 -9.07 11.29
C PRO A 71 -6.01 -8.39 11.40
N GLY A 72 -6.88 -8.53 10.39
CA GLY A 72 -8.23 -7.97 10.41
C GLY A 72 -9.11 -8.53 11.54
N ALA A 73 -9.04 -9.85 11.76
CA ALA A 73 -9.74 -10.50 12.85
C ALA A 73 -9.27 -10.00 14.24
N ALA A 74 -7.97 -9.78 14.42
CA ALA A 74 -7.41 -9.24 15.67
C ALA A 74 -7.92 -7.83 15.97
N ILE A 75 -8.01 -6.97 14.93
CA ILE A 75 -8.57 -5.61 15.04
C ILE A 75 -10.05 -5.70 15.44
N SER A 76 -10.87 -6.44 14.68
CA SER A 76 -12.30 -6.60 14.95
C SER A 76 -12.58 -7.09 16.39
N LEU A 77 -11.88 -8.13 16.83
CA LEU A 77 -12.01 -8.69 18.17
C LEU A 77 -11.61 -7.70 19.27
N ARG A 78 -10.54 -6.93 19.05
CA ARG A 78 -10.02 -5.99 20.05
C ARG A 78 -10.93 -4.78 20.25
N PHE A 79 -11.48 -4.25 19.15
CA PHE A 79 -12.24 -3.00 19.15
C PHE A 79 -13.75 -3.20 19.02
N GLY A 80 -14.22 -4.44 18.97
CA GLY A 80 -15.65 -4.77 18.97
C GLY A 80 -16.36 -4.42 17.66
N MET A 81 -15.65 -4.37 16.53
CA MET A 81 -16.21 -4.03 15.23
C MET A 81 -16.94 -5.23 14.62
N GLN A 82 -18.20 -5.10 14.29
CA GLN A 82 -19.10 -6.19 13.88
C GLN A 82 -19.62 -6.07 12.45
N GLY A 83 -19.22 -5.03 11.73
CA GLY A 83 -19.50 -4.84 10.30
C GLY A 83 -18.68 -5.79 9.41
N PRO A 84 -18.61 -5.53 8.09
CA PRO A 84 -17.83 -6.33 7.16
C PRO A 84 -16.39 -6.53 7.65
N ASN A 85 -15.90 -7.78 7.66
CA ASN A 85 -14.52 -8.09 8.06
C ASN A 85 -13.89 -9.02 7.01
N GLU A 86 -13.08 -8.43 6.13
CA GLU A 86 -12.50 -9.14 5.00
C GLU A 86 -11.01 -8.81 4.85
N THR A 87 -10.30 -9.70 4.16
CA THR A 87 -8.86 -9.56 3.93
C THR A 87 -8.55 -9.56 2.45
N ILE A 88 -7.79 -8.58 2.01
CA ILE A 88 -7.31 -8.48 0.64
C ILE A 88 -5.86 -8.96 0.59
N THR A 89 -5.60 -9.91 -0.31
CA THR A 89 -4.26 -10.48 -0.52
C THR A 89 -3.94 -10.46 -2.01
N THR A 90 -3.33 -9.37 -2.48
CA THR A 90 -2.93 -9.14 -3.86
C THR A 90 -1.47 -8.68 -3.94
N ALA A 91 -0.60 -9.42 -3.24
CA ALA A 91 0.83 -9.12 -3.14
C ALA A 91 1.10 -7.65 -2.76
N CYS A 92 1.98 -6.96 -3.50
CA CYS A 92 2.36 -5.57 -3.19
C CYS A 92 1.23 -4.55 -3.35
N ALA A 93 0.15 -4.89 -4.07
CA ALA A 93 -1.03 -4.03 -4.25
C ALA A 93 -2.12 -4.24 -3.18
N ALA A 94 -1.89 -5.14 -2.21
CA ALA A 94 -2.93 -5.60 -1.30
C ALA A 94 -3.58 -4.47 -0.48
N SER A 95 -2.81 -3.59 0.15
CA SER A 95 -3.39 -2.51 0.96
C SER A 95 -3.97 -1.36 0.12
N THR A 96 -3.47 -1.12 -1.08
CA THR A 96 -4.10 -0.21 -2.05
C THR A 96 -5.50 -0.71 -2.43
N HIS A 97 -5.63 -2.00 -2.76
CA HIS A 97 -6.93 -2.62 -3.02
C HIS A 97 -7.84 -2.63 -1.79
N ALA A 98 -7.29 -2.87 -0.59
CA ALA A 98 -8.08 -2.85 0.64
C ALA A 98 -8.69 -1.46 0.91
N LEU A 99 -7.92 -0.38 0.73
CA LEU A 99 -8.41 0.99 0.88
C LEU A 99 -9.49 1.34 -0.17
N GLY A 100 -9.26 1.00 -1.44
CA GLY A 100 -10.24 1.22 -2.49
C GLY A 100 -11.53 0.41 -2.27
N TYR A 101 -11.42 -0.84 -1.86
CA TYR A 101 -12.59 -1.69 -1.56
C TYR A 101 -13.35 -1.18 -0.33
N ALA A 102 -12.64 -0.76 0.73
CA ALA A 102 -13.25 -0.18 1.91
C ALA A 102 -14.05 1.09 1.58
N ALA A 103 -13.51 1.99 0.75
CA ALA A 103 -14.22 3.17 0.29
C ALA A 103 -15.52 2.79 -0.47
N ARG A 104 -15.46 1.80 -1.36
CA ARG A 104 -16.65 1.30 -2.06
C ARG A 104 -17.72 0.74 -1.14
N LEU A 105 -17.34 -0.01 -0.09
CA LEU A 105 -18.30 -0.54 0.87
C LEU A 105 -19.04 0.57 1.62
N ILE A 106 -18.35 1.68 1.94
CA ILE A 106 -18.98 2.86 2.54
C ILE A 106 -19.91 3.53 1.53
N GLN A 107 -19.45 3.78 0.31
CA GLN A 107 -20.26 4.38 -0.76
C GLN A 107 -21.52 3.57 -1.08
N MET A 108 -21.45 2.25 -0.99
CA MET A 108 -22.58 1.33 -1.19
C MET A 108 -23.48 1.20 0.04
N GLY A 109 -23.16 1.83 1.17
CA GLY A 109 -23.91 1.79 2.41
C GLY A 109 -23.82 0.47 3.19
N TYR A 110 -22.80 -0.35 2.96
CA TYR A 110 -22.58 -1.60 3.74
C TYR A 110 -21.96 -1.32 5.12
N ALA A 111 -21.23 -0.24 5.26
CA ALA A 111 -20.66 0.22 6.51
C ALA A 111 -20.63 1.76 6.53
N ASP A 112 -20.54 2.35 7.72
CA ASP A 112 -20.39 3.80 7.90
C ASP A 112 -18.95 4.15 8.26
N VAL A 113 -18.25 3.25 8.95
CA VAL A 113 -16.84 3.37 9.31
C VAL A 113 -16.12 2.06 8.96
N ILE A 114 -14.95 2.16 8.35
CA ILE A 114 -14.09 1.00 8.11
C ILE A 114 -12.65 1.31 8.54
N VAL A 115 -12.10 0.43 9.39
CA VAL A 115 -10.67 0.38 9.67
C VAL A 115 -10.01 -0.36 8.52
N SER A 116 -9.19 0.33 7.74
CA SER A 116 -8.53 -0.24 6.57
C SER A 116 -7.04 0.06 6.56
N GLY A 117 -6.29 -0.79 5.88
CA GLY A 117 -4.84 -0.66 5.78
C GLY A 117 -4.18 -2.00 5.48
N GLY A 118 -2.95 -2.17 5.95
CA GLY A 118 -2.22 -3.40 5.77
C GLY A 118 -1.09 -3.60 6.76
N ALA A 119 -0.74 -4.86 6.99
CA ALA A 119 0.44 -5.25 7.78
C ALA A 119 1.19 -6.38 7.10
N GLU A 120 2.50 -6.29 7.09
CA GLU A 120 3.37 -7.33 6.54
C GLU A 120 4.55 -7.59 7.45
N SER A 121 4.85 -8.88 7.67
CA SER A 121 6.01 -9.30 8.44
C SER A 121 6.54 -10.64 7.91
N VAL A 122 7.33 -10.58 6.83
CA VAL A 122 7.87 -11.75 6.13
C VAL A 122 9.40 -11.86 6.22
N MET A 123 10.02 -11.08 7.10
CA MET A 123 11.48 -11.07 7.29
C MET A 123 11.93 -12.30 8.10
N SER A 124 11.61 -13.49 7.61
CA SER A 124 12.11 -14.77 8.13
C SER A 124 13.24 -15.30 7.25
N PRO A 125 14.11 -16.20 7.75
CA PRO A 125 15.14 -16.84 6.95
C PRO A 125 14.63 -17.44 5.63
N VAL A 126 13.50 -18.15 5.64
CA VAL A 126 12.92 -18.74 4.44
C VAL A 126 12.33 -17.65 3.52
N GLY A 127 11.65 -16.65 4.08
CA GLY A 127 11.12 -15.52 3.33
C GLY A 127 12.23 -14.76 2.60
N MET A 128 13.29 -14.39 3.33
CA MET A 128 14.46 -13.72 2.75
C MET A 128 15.11 -14.56 1.66
N ALA A 129 15.36 -15.86 1.91
CA ALA A 129 15.97 -16.76 0.93
C ALA A 129 15.10 -16.90 -0.33
N GLY A 130 13.78 -16.97 -0.20
CA GLY A 130 12.85 -17.03 -1.33
C GLY A 130 12.98 -15.82 -2.25
N PHE A 131 12.89 -14.61 -1.70
CA PHE A 131 13.04 -13.38 -2.47
C PHE A 131 14.46 -13.18 -3.03
N GLN A 132 15.49 -13.59 -2.28
CA GLN A 132 16.87 -13.52 -2.77
C GLN A 132 17.10 -14.46 -3.96
N ASN A 133 16.60 -15.69 -3.91
CA ASN A 133 16.72 -16.66 -5.00
C ASN A 133 15.94 -16.25 -6.26
N MET A 134 14.92 -15.41 -6.11
CA MET A 134 14.22 -14.77 -7.22
C MET A 134 15.01 -13.59 -7.82
N THR A 135 16.17 -13.24 -7.26
CA THR A 135 16.95 -12.03 -7.64
C THR A 135 16.14 -10.73 -7.54
N ALA A 136 15.15 -10.69 -6.64
CA ALA A 136 14.29 -9.54 -6.45
C ALA A 136 14.84 -8.54 -5.43
N LEU A 137 15.69 -9.02 -4.48
CA LEU A 137 16.28 -8.17 -3.45
C LEU A 137 17.54 -7.48 -3.98
N SER A 138 17.75 -6.25 -3.51
CA SER A 138 18.96 -5.49 -3.79
C SER A 138 20.20 -6.23 -3.29
N SER A 139 21.18 -6.40 -4.16
CA SER A 139 22.48 -6.96 -3.84
C SER A 139 23.43 -5.93 -3.22
N SER A 140 23.23 -4.66 -3.54
CA SER A 140 23.97 -3.52 -2.96
C SER A 140 23.49 -3.13 -1.55
N GLY A 141 22.33 -3.65 -1.11
CA GLY A 141 21.72 -3.29 0.16
C GLY A 141 21.13 -1.87 0.17
N LYS A 142 20.76 -1.34 -0.99
CA LYS A 142 20.19 0.00 -1.15
C LYS A 142 18.84 -0.06 -1.85
N SER A 143 17.95 0.85 -1.48
CA SER A 143 16.73 1.16 -2.23
C SER A 143 16.98 2.45 -3.00
N MET A 144 16.99 2.36 -4.33
CA MET A 144 17.30 3.45 -5.27
C MET A 144 16.24 3.54 -6.36
N PRO A 145 15.00 3.94 -6.03
CA PRO A 145 13.91 3.99 -7.02
C PRO A 145 14.27 4.89 -8.19
N PHE A 146 14.04 4.40 -9.41
CA PHE A 146 14.30 5.08 -10.70
C PHE A 146 15.76 5.41 -10.99
N ASP A 147 16.70 5.10 -10.10
CA ASP A 147 18.13 5.30 -10.35
C ASP A 147 18.66 4.29 -11.40
N ARG A 148 19.66 4.72 -12.18
CA ARG A 148 20.31 3.85 -13.18
C ARG A 148 20.93 2.61 -12.56
N ASP A 149 21.50 2.75 -11.36
CA ASP A 149 22.25 1.70 -10.67
C ASP A 149 21.36 0.85 -9.72
N ARG A 150 20.02 0.98 -9.84
CA ARG A 150 19.03 0.16 -9.09
C ARG A 150 19.20 -1.32 -9.39
N ASP A 151 19.17 -2.16 -8.37
CA ASP A 151 19.47 -3.59 -8.50
C ASP A 151 18.50 -4.52 -7.78
N GLY A 152 17.41 -4.00 -7.26
CA GLY A 152 16.39 -4.75 -6.51
C GLY A 152 15.80 -3.94 -5.36
N PHE A 153 14.79 -4.48 -4.70
CA PHE A 153 14.16 -3.80 -3.58
C PHE A 153 14.79 -4.19 -2.23
N MET A 154 14.68 -3.30 -1.25
CA MET A 154 14.95 -3.60 0.15
C MET A 154 13.66 -4.06 0.81
N MET A 155 13.57 -5.34 1.17
CA MET A 155 12.41 -5.87 1.87
C MET A 155 12.36 -5.34 3.31
N THR A 156 11.17 -4.89 3.72
CA THR A 156 10.93 -4.39 5.07
C THR A 156 9.62 -4.97 5.63
N GLU A 157 9.43 -4.84 6.91
CA GLU A 157 8.16 -5.09 7.58
C GLU A 157 7.51 -3.76 7.96
N GLY A 158 6.19 -3.74 8.05
CA GLY A 158 5.49 -2.52 8.43
C GLY A 158 3.99 -2.70 8.50
N SER A 159 3.33 -1.66 8.97
CA SER A 159 1.88 -1.55 9.01
C SER A 159 1.47 -0.09 8.96
N ALA A 160 0.37 0.18 8.26
CA ALA A 160 -0.32 1.46 8.34
C ALA A 160 -1.82 1.21 8.34
N THR A 161 -2.54 2.05 9.07
CA THR A 161 -3.99 1.97 9.24
C THR A 161 -4.60 3.34 9.06
N LEU A 162 -5.69 3.38 8.28
CA LEU A 162 -6.53 4.55 8.08
C LEU A 162 -7.95 4.22 8.56
N ILE A 163 -8.61 5.21 9.16
CA ILE A 163 -10.03 5.15 9.46
C ILE A 163 -10.76 5.83 8.31
N LEU A 164 -11.55 5.07 7.58
CA LEU A 164 -12.40 5.57 6.51
C LEU A 164 -13.81 5.76 7.07
N GLU A 165 -14.40 6.90 6.79
CA GLU A 165 -15.73 7.27 7.24
C GLU A 165 -16.43 8.07 6.12
N GLU A 166 -17.74 8.02 6.10
CA GLU A 166 -18.53 8.85 5.22
C GLU A 166 -18.28 10.34 5.56
N LEU A 167 -18.08 11.18 4.53
CA LEU A 167 -17.57 12.55 4.69
C LEU A 167 -18.49 13.41 5.57
N GLU A 168 -19.79 13.40 5.31
CA GLU A 168 -20.76 14.21 6.08
C GLU A 168 -20.80 13.79 7.55
N SER A 169 -20.67 12.49 7.83
CA SER A 169 -20.58 11.94 9.19
C SER A 169 -19.32 12.43 9.90
N ALA A 170 -18.17 12.35 9.25
CA ALA A 170 -16.89 12.80 9.79
C ALA A 170 -16.92 14.31 10.09
N GLN A 171 -17.48 15.12 9.17
CA GLN A 171 -17.66 16.56 9.35
C GLN A 171 -18.62 16.88 10.50
N ALA A 172 -19.75 16.17 10.58
CA ALA A 172 -20.78 16.41 11.61
C ALA A 172 -20.27 16.19 13.04
N ARG A 173 -19.35 15.22 13.23
CA ARG A 173 -18.70 14.99 14.53
C ARG A 173 -17.44 15.82 14.77
N GLY A 174 -17.03 16.67 13.81
CA GLY A 174 -15.83 17.52 13.91
C GLY A 174 -14.52 16.74 13.83
N ALA A 175 -14.48 15.64 13.10
CA ALA A 175 -13.28 14.86 12.92
C ALA A 175 -12.18 15.67 12.21
N HIS A 176 -10.91 15.37 12.54
CA HIS A 176 -9.80 15.82 11.72
C HIS A 176 -9.72 14.96 10.47
N ILE A 177 -9.96 15.55 9.30
CA ILE A 177 -9.98 14.84 8.03
C ILE A 177 -8.67 15.12 7.28
N TYR A 178 -7.90 14.07 7.00
CA TYR A 178 -6.62 14.18 6.30
C TYR A 178 -6.78 14.34 4.77
N GLY A 179 -7.86 13.80 4.23
CA GLY A 179 -8.18 13.82 2.81
C GLY A 179 -9.32 12.87 2.48
N GLU A 180 -9.64 12.78 1.20
CA GLU A 180 -10.70 11.94 0.65
C GLU A 180 -10.13 10.91 -0.33
N ILE A 181 -10.72 9.72 -0.41
CA ILE A 181 -10.50 8.76 -1.50
C ILE A 181 -11.54 9.07 -2.56
N LEU A 182 -11.11 9.65 -3.68
CA LEU A 182 -12.00 10.00 -4.80
C LEU A 182 -12.26 8.84 -5.74
N GLY A 183 -11.26 7.97 -5.95
CA GLY A 183 -11.38 6.87 -6.88
C GLY A 183 -10.33 5.80 -6.68
N SER A 184 -10.58 4.63 -7.26
CA SER A 184 -9.68 3.49 -7.23
C SER A 184 -9.72 2.69 -8.53
N GLY A 185 -8.54 2.31 -9.03
CA GLY A 185 -8.36 1.41 -10.16
C GLY A 185 -7.86 0.04 -9.71
N SER A 186 -8.34 -1.00 -10.35
CA SER A 186 -7.86 -2.38 -10.15
C SER A 186 -7.93 -3.14 -11.47
N ASN A 187 -6.83 -3.77 -11.86
CA ASN A 187 -6.79 -4.66 -13.00
C ASN A 187 -5.68 -5.71 -12.88
N ALA A 188 -5.49 -6.51 -13.89
CA ALA A 188 -4.42 -7.49 -13.97
C ALA A 188 -3.66 -7.35 -15.30
N ASP A 189 -2.34 -7.58 -15.25
CA ASP A 189 -1.48 -7.66 -16.44
C ASP A 189 -1.77 -8.90 -17.28
N ALA A 190 -2.09 -10.02 -16.62
CA ALA A 190 -2.27 -11.33 -17.26
C ALA A 190 -1.08 -11.73 -18.15
N HIS A 191 0.14 -11.40 -17.73
CA HIS A 191 1.36 -11.55 -18.52
C HIS A 191 2.34 -12.58 -17.92
N HIS A 192 2.80 -12.34 -16.68
CA HIS A 192 3.82 -13.18 -16.02
C HIS A 192 3.63 -13.19 -14.52
N VAL A 193 4.19 -14.21 -13.82
CA VAL A 193 4.03 -14.36 -12.36
C VAL A 193 4.71 -13.23 -11.57
N THR A 194 5.82 -12.68 -12.08
CA THR A 194 6.61 -11.66 -11.35
C THR A 194 6.99 -10.44 -12.19
N ALA A 195 7.10 -10.58 -13.52
CA ALA A 195 7.47 -9.46 -14.38
C ALA A 195 6.24 -8.63 -14.76
N PRO A 196 6.33 -7.29 -14.78
CA PRO A 196 5.28 -6.43 -15.29
C PRO A 196 5.07 -6.66 -16.79
N SER A 197 3.90 -6.28 -17.30
CA SER A 197 3.64 -6.31 -18.74
C SER A 197 4.57 -5.33 -19.46
N PRO A 198 5.11 -5.72 -20.64
CA PRO A 198 5.97 -4.84 -21.43
C PRO A 198 5.33 -3.49 -21.69
N GLY A 199 6.12 -2.43 -21.59
CA GLY A 199 5.63 -1.07 -21.81
C GLY A 199 4.69 -0.53 -20.74
N GLY A 200 4.50 -1.23 -19.61
CA GLY A 200 3.65 -0.78 -18.52
C GLY A 200 2.17 -0.66 -18.86
N GLU A 201 1.67 -1.40 -19.86
CA GLU A 201 0.28 -1.27 -20.35
C GLU A 201 -0.78 -1.52 -19.28
N GLY A 202 -0.58 -2.54 -18.43
CA GLY A 202 -1.48 -2.83 -17.31
C GLY A 202 -1.49 -1.72 -16.26
N ALA A 203 -0.31 -1.21 -15.92
CA ALA A 203 -0.14 -0.09 -15.00
C ALA A 203 -0.80 1.20 -15.53
N ALA A 204 -0.54 1.56 -16.80
CA ALA A 204 -1.16 2.73 -17.43
C ALA A 204 -2.70 2.63 -17.42
N ARG A 205 -3.24 1.46 -17.80
CA ARG A 205 -4.69 1.23 -17.76
C ARG A 205 -5.26 1.31 -16.33
N CYS A 206 -4.51 0.83 -15.33
CA CYS A 206 -4.94 0.92 -13.93
C CYS A 206 -5.01 2.37 -13.45
N MET A 207 -4.01 3.19 -13.79
CA MET A 207 -4.01 4.62 -13.51
C MET A 207 -5.22 5.32 -14.16
N GLN A 208 -5.50 5.03 -15.45
CA GLN A 208 -6.66 5.58 -16.16
C GLN A 208 -7.99 5.19 -15.48
N LEU A 209 -8.16 3.92 -15.10
CA LEU A 209 -9.34 3.46 -14.36
C LEU A 209 -9.53 4.21 -13.02
N ALA A 210 -8.46 4.49 -12.30
CA ALA A 210 -8.54 5.24 -11.04
C ALA A 210 -8.94 6.71 -11.28
N ILE A 211 -8.43 7.34 -12.35
CA ILE A 211 -8.77 8.70 -12.76
C ILE A 211 -10.23 8.78 -13.18
N GLU A 212 -10.70 7.83 -14.00
CA GLU A 212 -12.09 7.73 -14.45
C GLU A 212 -13.06 7.53 -13.26
N ASP A 213 -12.72 6.63 -12.33
CA ASP A 213 -13.50 6.37 -11.12
C ASP A 213 -13.60 7.61 -10.20
N ALA A 214 -12.54 8.42 -10.17
CA ALA A 214 -12.52 9.70 -9.46
C ALA A 214 -13.32 10.82 -10.17
N GLY A 215 -13.77 10.59 -11.39
CA GLY A 215 -14.44 11.62 -12.21
C GLY A 215 -13.51 12.75 -12.67
N LEU A 216 -12.22 12.46 -12.77
CA LEU A 216 -11.18 13.44 -13.10
C LEU A 216 -10.60 13.20 -14.50
N THR A 217 -9.73 14.12 -14.94
CA THR A 217 -8.86 13.96 -16.09
C THR A 217 -7.39 13.84 -15.63
N SER A 218 -6.50 13.35 -16.51
CA SER A 218 -5.08 13.19 -16.17
C SER A 218 -4.40 14.51 -15.78
N GLU A 219 -4.83 15.63 -16.38
CA GLU A 219 -4.30 16.97 -16.11
C GLU A 219 -4.65 17.49 -14.71
N GLN A 220 -5.66 16.92 -14.08
CA GLN A 220 -6.08 17.29 -12.72
C GLN A 220 -5.29 16.55 -11.64
N ILE A 221 -4.50 15.53 -11.99
CA ILE A 221 -3.62 14.86 -11.04
C ILE A 221 -2.38 15.73 -10.80
N CYS A 222 -2.19 16.12 -9.54
CA CYS A 222 -1.15 17.07 -9.13
C CYS A 222 0.12 16.41 -8.56
N TYR A 223 0.06 15.11 -8.25
CA TYR A 223 1.17 14.35 -7.68
C TYR A 223 0.96 12.84 -7.87
N VAL A 224 2.05 12.11 -8.11
CA VAL A 224 2.06 10.63 -8.15
C VAL A 224 3.05 10.10 -7.11
N ASN A 225 2.57 9.33 -6.14
CA ASN A 225 3.41 8.44 -5.35
C ASN A 225 3.51 7.11 -6.10
N ALA A 226 4.64 6.89 -6.73
CA ALA A 226 4.88 5.74 -7.58
C ALA A 226 5.12 4.46 -6.76
N HIS A 227 4.85 3.32 -7.37
CA HIS A 227 5.25 2.04 -6.83
C HIS A 227 6.76 1.95 -6.63
N GLY A 228 7.57 2.35 -7.63
CA GLY A 228 8.98 2.65 -7.56
C GLY A 228 9.78 1.76 -6.61
N THR A 229 9.91 0.48 -6.94
CA THR A 229 10.49 -0.54 -6.04
C THR A 229 12.01 -0.61 -6.06
N SER A 230 12.69 0.18 -6.87
CA SER A 230 14.14 0.06 -7.11
C SER A 230 14.53 -1.21 -7.88
N THR A 231 13.57 -1.85 -8.56
CA THR A 231 13.88 -2.98 -9.44
C THR A 231 14.01 -2.51 -10.91
N PRO A 232 14.96 -3.07 -11.68
CA PRO A 232 15.15 -2.67 -13.06
C PRO A 232 13.87 -2.72 -13.91
N LEU A 233 13.09 -3.80 -13.78
CA LEU A 233 11.92 -4.02 -14.63
C LEU A 233 10.72 -3.17 -14.22
N ASN A 234 10.42 -3.10 -12.91
CA ASN A 234 9.26 -2.34 -12.45
C ASN A 234 9.41 -0.86 -12.73
N ASP A 235 10.55 -0.28 -12.35
CA ASP A 235 10.72 1.18 -12.42
C ASP A 235 10.72 1.66 -13.88
N ALA A 236 11.31 0.88 -14.81
CA ALA A 236 11.26 1.19 -16.23
C ALA A 236 9.83 1.10 -16.79
N ALA A 237 9.09 0.03 -16.47
CA ALA A 237 7.72 -0.15 -16.94
C ALA A 237 6.77 0.91 -16.34
N GLU A 238 6.96 1.28 -15.07
CA GLU A 238 6.17 2.32 -14.42
C GLU A 238 6.47 3.72 -14.97
N ALA A 239 7.75 4.06 -15.21
CA ALA A 239 8.11 5.32 -15.84
C ALA A 239 7.47 5.45 -17.23
N GLU A 240 7.46 4.38 -18.02
CA GLU A 240 6.78 4.35 -19.32
C GLU A 240 5.26 4.51 -19.17
N ALA A 241 4.65 3.84 -18.20
CA ALA A 241 3.22 3.96 -17.91
C ALA A 241 2.83 5.39 -17.47
N ILE A 242 3.61 6.01 -16.59
CA ILE A 242 3.40 7.40 -16.15
C ILE A 242 3.52 8.36 -17.35
N SER A 243 4.54 8.20 -18.16
CA SER A 243 4.73 9.02 -19.36
C SER A 243 3.56 8.86 -20.36
N LYS A 244 3.02 7.65 -20.54
CA LYS A 244 1.83 7.40 -21.38
C LYS A 244 0.57 8.10 -20.88
N VAL A 245 0.35 8.10 -19.55
CA VAL A 245 -0.88 8.65 -18.95
C VAL A 245 -0.83 10.17 -18.85
N PHE A 246 0.33 10.73 -18.50
CA PHE A 246 0.47 12.15 -18.14
C PHE A 246 1.27 12.98 -19.15
N GLY A 247 1.95 12.33 -20.11
CA GLY A 247 2.78 13.02 -21.10
C GLY A 247 4.09 13.59 -20.51
N GLU A 248 4.81 14.36 -21.34
CA GLU A 248 6.13 14.92 -21.01
C GLU A 248 6.10 15.93 -19.84
N ASN A 249 4.98 16.64 -19.65
CA ASN A 249 4.80 17.62 -18.58
C ASN A 249 3.93 17.07 -17.44
N GLY A 250 4.09 15.79 -17.14
CA GLY A 250 3.33 15.11 -16.09
C GLY A 250 3.54 15.69 -14.67
N PRO A 251 2.68 15.30 -13.72
CA PRO A 251 2.79 15.75 -12.33
C PRO A 251 4.12 15.34 -11.70
N PRO A 252 4.53 15.99 -10.60
CA PRO A 252 5.64 15.51 -9.79
C PRO A 252 5.45 14.05 -9.39
N VAL A 253 6.55 13.28 -9.44
CA VAL A 253 6.58 11.86 -9.08
C VAL A 253 7.55 11.63 -7.94
N THR A 254 7.21 10.79 -6.99
CA THR A 254 8.15 10.32 -5.98
C THR A 254 7.93 8.83 -5.68
N SER A 255 8.96 8.16 -5.19
CA SER A 255 8.80 6.89 -4.49
C SER A 255 9.32 7.01 -3.07
N THR A 256 8.47 6.76 -2.10
CA THR A 256 8.84 6.75 -0.68
C THR A 256 9.65 5.53 -0.29
N LYS A 257 9.75 4.52 -1.17
CA LYS A 257 10.50 3.28 -0.93
C LYS A 257 12.02 3.47 -0.85
N GLY A 258 12.54 4.63 -1.27
CA GLY A 258 13.92 5.01 -0.95
C GLY A 258 14.19 5.07 0.55
N VAL A 259 13.19 5.48 1.35
CA VAL A 259 13.24 5.60 2.81
C VAL A 259 12.61 4.39 3.52
N THR A 260 11.40 4.01 3.11
CA THR A 260 10.63 2.95 3.81
C THR A 260 11.09 1.55 3.47
N GLY A 261 11.82 1.37 2.36
CA GLY A 261 11.93 0.07 1.72
C GLY A 261 10.58 -0.42 1.18
N HIS A 262 10.48 -1.70 0.88
CA HIS A 262 9.26 -2.30 0.34
C HIS A 262 8.61 -3.23 1.37
N ALA A 263 7.56 -2.74 2.01
CA ALA A 263 6.77 -3.49 3.01
C ALA A 263 5.68 -4.39 2.38
N LEU A 264 5.86 -4.81 1.13
CA LEU A 264 4.98 -5.74 0.39
C LEU A 264 3.49 -5.37 0.52
N GLY A 265 2.68 -6.25 1.13
CA GLY A 265 1.23 -6.04 1.26
C GLY A 265 0.82 -4.82 2.08
N ALA A 266 1.70 -4.27 2.92
CA ALA A 266 1.47 -3.05 3.68
C ALA A 266 1.87 -1.76 2.93
N ALA A 267 2.60 -1.87 1.81
CA ALA A 267 3.21 -0.72 1.13
C ALA A 267 2.20 0.35 0.71
N GLY A 268 1.09 -0.04 0.08
CA GLY A 268 0.10 0.93 -0.40
C GLY A 268 -0.56 1.76 0.71
N ALA A 269 -0.75 1.20 1.90
CA ALA A 269 -1.28 1.95 3.04
C ALA A 269 -0.25 2.94 3.60
N LEU A 270 1.04 2.59 3.62
CA LEU A 270 2.13 3.51 3.97
C LEU A 270 2.22 4.66 2.96
N GLU A 271 2.08 4.36 1.67
CA GLU A 271 2.12 5.32 0.58
C GLU A 271 0.91 6.26 0.59
N ALA A 272 -0.29 5.74 0.81
CA ALA A 272 -1.49 6.55 1.01
C ALA A 272 -1.33 7.50 2.20
N THR A 273 -0.79 7.00 3.33
CA THR A 273 -0.47 7.83 4.51
C THR A 273 0.53 8.94 4.15
N SER A 274 1.55 8.62 3.34
CA SER A 274 2.53 9.63 2.90
C SER A 274 1.89 10.74 2.07
N ILE A 275 0.95 10.42 1.17
CA ILE A 275 0.20 11.42 0.39
C ILE A 275 -0.63 12.31 1.34
N LEU A 276 -1.37 11.73 2.27
CA LEU A 276 -2.19 12.48 3.24
C LEU A 276 -1.34 13.43 4.08
N LEU A 277 -0.16 13.00 4.51
CA LEU A 277 0.80 13.87 5.21
C LEU A 277 1.39 14.95 4.31
N SER A 278 1.56 14.67 3.01
CA SER A 278 2.01 15.66 2.02
C SER A 278 0.97 16.77 1.84
N PHE A 279 -0.33 16.47 1.90
CA PHE A 279 -1.39 17.49 1.91
C PHE A 279 -1.24 18.45 3.08
N GLN A 280 -1.07 17.91 4.30
CA GLN A 280 -0.94 18.73 5.50
C GLN A 280 0.32 19.58 5.51
N ARG A 281 1.44 19.02 5.04
CA ARG A 281 2.72 19.73 5.01
C ARG A 281 2.88 20.65 3.81
N ARG A 282 2.02 20.54 2.80
CA ARG A 282 2.12 21.23 1.50
C ARG A 282 3.48 20.99 0.84
N GLN A 283 4.00 19.77 0.99
CA GLN A 283 5.32 19.37 0.51
C GLN A 283 5.27 17.95 -0.04
N ILE A 284 5.84 17.75 -1.23
CA ILE A 284 6.08 16.43 -1.82
C ILE A 284 7.47 15.97 -1.36
N PRO A 285 7.60 14.78 -0.73
CA PRO A 285 8.90 14.26 -0.32
C PRO A 285 9.78 13.92 -1.55
N PRO A 286 11.11 13.99 -1.44
CA PRO A 286 11.98 13.54 -2.51
C PRO A 286 12.01 12.01 -2.61
N THR A 287 12.38 11.51 -3.78
CA THR A 287 12.80 10.12 -3.97
C THR A 287 14.20 9.95 -3.42
N ASP A 288 14.31 9.40 -2.23
CA ASP A 288 15.61 9.12 -1.61
C ASP A 288 16.33 7.98 -2.34
N GLY A 289 17.66 7.98 -2.30
CA GLY A 289 18.51 7.01 -2.97
C GLY A 289 18.74 7.28 -4.47
N PHE A 290 18.02 8.21 -5.09
CA PHE A 290 18.25 8.61 -6.48
C PHE A 290 19.46 9.54 -6.61
N THR A 291 20.41 9.14 -7.47
CA THR A 291 21.64 9.91 -7.75
C THR A 291 21.95 10.03 -9.24
N ASN A 292 21.68 8.99 -10.01
CA ASN A 292 22.05 8.89 -11.42
C ASN A 292 20.80 8.63 -12.29
N PRO A 293 20.45 9.54 -13.21
CA PRO A 293 19.39 9.29 -14.17
C PRO A 293 19.72 8.10 -15.10
N ASP A 294 18.69 7.32 -15.41
CA ASP A 294 18.79 6.21 -16.35
C ASP A 294 18.39 6.69 -17.75
N PRO A 295 19.34 6.78 -18.71
CA PRO A 295 19.06 7.32 -20.04
C PRO A 295 18.18 6.40 -20.92
N GLU A 296 17.97 5.14 -20.50
CA GLU A 296 17.12 4.18 -21.22
C GLU A 296 15.67 4.19 -20.70
N MET A 297 15.40 4.88 -19.59
CA MET A 297 14.08 4.96 -18.98
C MET A 297 13.31 6.19 -19.48
N SER A 298 12.00 6.07 -19.64
CA SER A 298 11.14 7.21 -19.96
C SER A 298 11.31 8.33 -18.94
N GLU A 299 11.39 9.58 -19.43
CA GLU A 299 11.53 10.75 -18.57
C GLU A 299 10.23 10.99 -17.79
N ILE A 300 10.36 11.16 -16.47
CA ILE A 300 9.28 11.53 -15.56
C ILE A 300 9.72 12.70 -14.67
N ASN A 301 8.78 13.49 -14.18
CA ASN A 301 9.05 14.65 -13.32
C ASN A 301 9.40 14.20 -11.89
N LEU A 302 10.51 13.48 -11.72
CA LEU A 302 10.93 12.91 -10.44
C LEU A 302 11.36 14.01 -9.46
N VAL A 303 10.83 13.98 -8.25
CA VAL A 303 11.27 14.87 -7.14
C VAL A 303 12.49 14.24 -6.49
N THR A 304 13.62 14.96 -6.51
CA THR A 304 14.90 14.47 -6.00
C THR A 304 15.58 15.50 -5.09
N GLY A 305 16.51 15.05 -4.26
CA GLY A 305 17.37 15.88 -3.41
C GLY A 305 16.65 16.47 -2.21
N SER A 306 15.65 17.31 -2.38
CA SER A 306 14.89 17.93 -1.29
C SER A 306 13.39 17.88 -1.55
N ALA A 307 12.60 18.01 -0.48
CA ALA A 307 11.15 18.14 -0.60
C ALA A 307 10.78 19.35 -1.47
N ARG A 308 9.72 19.21 -2.27
CA ARG A 308 9.21 20.23 -3.17
C ARG A 308 7.95 20.83 -2.56
N ASP A 309 7.94 22.17 -2.37
CA ASP A 309 6.72 22.89 -1.98
C ASP A 309 5.68 22.78 -3.11
N TRP A 310 4.42 22.63 -2.77
CA TRP A 310 3.32 22.52 -3.73
C TRP A 310 1.98 22.96 -3.14
N GLU A 311 1.01 23.21 -4.03
CA GLU A 311 -0.39 23.33 -3.65
C GLU A 311 -1.03 21.93 -3.71
N PRO A 312 -1.56 21.41 -2.58
CA PRO A 312 -2.24 20.11 -2.56
C PRO A 312 -3.43 20.05 -3.52
N GLY A 313 -3.52 18.96 -4.24
CA GLY A 313 -4.60 18.66 -5.17
C GLY A 313 -4.73 17.14 -5.34
N PRO A 314 -5.63 16.67 -6.21
CA PRO A 314 -5.80 15.24 -6.45
C PRO A 314 -4.47 14.56 -6.74
N SER A 315 -4.19 13.49 -6.03
CA SER A 315 -2.92 12.79 -6.04
C SER A 315 -3.13 11.30 -6.18
N MET A 316 -2.23 10.64 -6.90
CA MET A 316 -2.32 9.21 -7.18
C MET A 316 -1.31 8.41 -6.38
N SER A 317 -1.71 7.26 -5.85
CA SER A 317 -0.83 6.23 -5.28
C SER A 317 -0.89 4.97 -6.13
N ASN A 318 0.27 4.51 -6.61
CA ASN A 318 0.40 3.32 -7.46
C ASN A 318 0.96 2.14 -6.68
N SER A 319 0.42 0.95 -6.94
CA SER A 319 0.94 -0.31 -6.41
C SER A 319 0.81 -1.41 -7.46
N PHE A 320 1.94 -2.00 -7.85
CA PHE A 320 2.01 -3.05 -8.87
C PHE A 320 2.64 -4.31 -8.27
N GLY A 321 1.81 -5.35 -8.10
CA GLY A 321 2.17 -6.55 -7.36
C GLY A 321 2.51 -7.74 -8.23
N PHE A 322 3.31 -8.65 -7.71
CA PHE A 322 3.49 -9.97 -8.31
C PHE A 322 2.14 -10.64 -8.58
N GLY A 323 2.08 -11.46 -9.63
CA GLY A 323 0.82 -11.98 -10.16
C GLY A 323 0.17 -11.03 -11.17
N GLY A 324 0.80 -9.87 -11.43
CA GLY A 324 0.25 -8.83 -12.31
C GLY A 324 -0.90 -8.04 -11.70
N HIS A 325 -1.00 -8.00 -10.37
CA HIS A 325 -2.01 -7.21 -9.66
C HIS A 325 -1.64 -5.73 -9.68
N ASN A 326 -2.46 -4.90 -10.31
CA ASN A 326 -2.28 -3.45 -10.34
C ASN A 326 -3.39 -2.77 -9.52
N GLY A 327 -3.00 -1.89 -8.63
CA GLY A 327 -3.90 -1.07 -7.81
C GLY A 327 -3.47 0.39 -7.82
N CYS A 328 -4.40 1.31 -8.08
CA CYS A 328 -4.18 2.74 -7.99
C CYS A 328 -5.29 3.38 -7.15
N LEU A 329 -4.92 4.38 -6.33
CA LEU A 329 -5.87 5.21 -5.60
C LEU A 329 -5.71 6.66 -6.05
N VAL A 330 -6.81 7.38 -6.12
CA VAL A 330 -6.81 8.85 -6.20
C VAL A 330 -7.29 9.41 -4.87
N LEU A 331 -6.43 10.19 -4.24
CA LEU A 331 -6.66 10.88 -2.97
C LEU A 331 -6.71 12.39 -3.22
N ALA A 332 -7.53 13.13 -2.50
CA ALA A 332 -7.57 14.58 -2.57
C ALA A 332 -7.59 15.24 -1.18
N PRO A 333 -7.08 16.48 -1.04
CA PRO A 333 -7.32 17.26 0.16
C PRO A 333 -8.82 17.58 0.26
N VAL A 334 -9.33 17.70 1.49
CA VAL A 334 -10.72 18.17 1.72
C VAL A 334 -10.81 19.64 1.36
N GLU A 335 -11.78 20.02 0.55
CA GLU A 335 -12.10 21.43 0.33
C GLU A 335 -12.68 22.02 1.64
N THR A 336 -12.00 23.05 2.18
CA THR A 336 -12.41 23.75 3.41
C THR A 336 -13.40 24.86 3.14
#